data_51ca23e7ad1cb587f1d2d7a2713d1f73
#
_entry.id   51ca23e7ad1cb587f1d2d7a2713d1f73
#
_cell.length_a   1.000
_cell.length_b   1.000
_cell.length_c   1.000
_cell.angle_alpha   90.00
_cell.angle_beta   90.00
_cell.angle_gamma   90.00
#
_symmetry.space_group_name_H-M   'P 1'
#
loop_
_entity.id
_entity.type
_entity.pdbx_description
1 polymer ?
#
loop_
_entity_poly.entity_id
_entity_poly.type
_entity_poly.pdbx_seq_one_letter_code
_entity_poly.pdbx_strand_id
1 'polypeptide(L)'
;MTNLERRFITARRAAITADFQKLNPRQQEGVLTTEGPLLLLAGAGSGKTTVLINRVANLLRYGRGSDCEDIPVPVDEDTATFLEEYVTAPAAEREEQRPLMQYLCAVEPASPWEVLAITFTNKAANELKERLGRMLGEEQARDVWASTFHSACVRILRRDIDRIGFDRSFTIYDSDDSKRVKIGRASCRERV
;
A
#
# COMPACT_ATOMS: atom_id res chain seq x y z
N MET A 1 -30.25 -4.00 1.44
CA MET A 1 -29.37 -5.08 0.98
C MET A 1 -30.18 -6.36 0.84
N THR A 2 -30.25 -6.90 -0.35
CA THR A 2 -30.97 -8.15 -0.68
C THR A 2 -30.21 -9.38 -0.15
N ASN A 3 -30.84 -10.56 -0.21
CA ASN A 3 -30.15 -11.82 0.15
C ASN A 3 -28.99 -12.12 -0.81
N LEU A 4 -29.18 -11.87 -2.10
CA LEU A 4 -28.16 -12.05 -3.13
C LEU A 4 -26.94 -11.13 -2.93
N GLU A 5 -27.17 -9.85 -2.61
CA GLU A 5 -26.08 -8.91 -2.30
C GLU A 5 -25.26 -9.35 -1.07
N ARG A 6 -25.91 -9.84 -0.02
CA ARG A 6 -25.21 -10.39 1.17
C ARG A 6 -24.36 -11.60 0.82
N ARG A 7 -24.92 -12.52 0.02
CA ARG A 7 -24.22 -13.70 -0.46
C ARG A 7 -22.99 -13.32 -1.28
N PHE A 8 -23.14 -12.39 -2.22
CA PHE A 8 -22.04 -11.86 -3.02
C PHE A 8 -20.94 -11.23 -2.16
N ILE A 9 -21.27 -10.35 -1.22
CA ILE A 9 -20.28 -9.70 -0.32
C ILE A 9 -19.54 -10.77 0.51
N THR A 10 -20.24 -11.78 1.00
CA THR A 10 -19.61 -12.87 1.77
C THR A 10 -18.63 -13.65 0.90
N ALA A 11 -19.05 -14.02 -0.32
CA ALA A 11 -18.23 -14.73 -1.28
C ALA A 11 -17.02 -13.87 -1.74
N ARG A 12 -17.21 -12.56 -1.98
CA ARG A 12 -16.15 -11.61 -2.30
C ARG A 12 -15.07 -11.57 -1.21
N ARG A 13 -15.47 -11.40 0.04
CA ARG A 13 -14.55 -11.38 1.18
C ARG A 13 -13.77 -12.69 1.30
N ALA A 14 -14.43 -13.81 1.09
CA ALA A 14 -13.80 -15.12 1.10
C ALA A 14 -12.81 -15.29 -0.07
N ALA A 15 -13.17 -14.86 -1.28
CA ALA A 15 -12.32 -14.92 -2.46
C ALA A 15 -11.05 -14.05 -2.30
N ILE A 16 -11.19 -12.82 -1.81
CA ILE A 16 -10.03 -11.95 -1.50
C ILE A 16 -9.15 -12.59 -0.42
N THR A 17 -9.74 -13.12 0.65
CA THR A 17 -8.99 -13.78 1.74
C THR A 17 -8.19 -14.97 1.23
N ALA A 18 -8.74 -15.73 0.26
CA ALA A 18 -8.05 -16.86 -0.35
C ALA A 18 -6.75 -16.48 -1.09
N ASP A 19 -6.65 -15.26 -1.63
CA ASP A 19 -5.40 -14.75 -2.22
C ASP A 19 -4.29 -14.56 -1.18
N PHE A 20 -4.65 -14.35 0.07
CA PHE A 20 -3.74 -14.12 1.20
C PHE A 20 -3.66 -15.30 2.18
N GLN A 21 -4.10 -16.50 1.78
CA GLN A 21 -4.15 -17.70 2.64
C GLN A 21 -2.79 -18.16 3.21
N LYS A 22 -1.66 -17.72 2.61
CA LYS A 22 -0.30 -18.00 3.09
C LYS A 22 0.08 -17.18 4.33
N LEU A 23 -0.71 -16.17 4.66
CA LEU A 23 -0.51 -15.33 5.84
C LEU A 23 -1.20 -15.97 7.06
N ASN A 24 -0.64 -15.76 8.24
CA ASN A 24 -1.34 -16.14 9.46
C ASN A 24 -2.54 -15.20 9.73
N PRO A 25 -3.50 -15.60 10.61
CA PRO A 25 -4.72 -14.82 10.82
C PRO A 25 -4.50 -13.36 11.20
N ARG A 26 -3.48 -13.06 12.04
CA ARG A 26 -3.16 -11.66 12.42
C ARG A 26 -2.56 -10.86 11.28
N GLN A 27 -1.77 -11.50 10.43
CA GLN A 27 -1.24 -10.88 9.23
C GLN A 27 -2.34 -10.62 8.21
N GLN A 28 -3.29 -11.56 8.04
CA GLN A 28 -4.46 -11.38 7.18
C GLN A 28 -5.32 -10.21 7.67
N GLU A 29 -5.61 -10.11 8.96
CA GLU A 29 -6.32 -8.99 9.55
C GLU A 29 -5.67 -7.65 9.18
N GLY A 30 -4.34 -7.55 9.30
CA GLY A 30 -3.58 -6.34 8.92
C GLY A 30 -3.58 -6.04 7.42
N VAL A 31 -3.74 -7.04 6.57
CA VAL A 31 -3.81 -6.87 5.11
C VAL A 31 -5.21 -6.48 4.65
N LEU A 32 -6.23 -7.12 5.21
CA LEU A 32 -7.63 -7.01 4.76
C LEU A 32 -8.37 -5.80 5.35
N THR A 33 -7.89 -5.20 6.45
CA THR A 33 -8.42 -3.94 7.00
C THR A 33 -7.94 -2.78 6.14
N THR A 34 -8.79 -2.16 5.33
CA THR A 34 -8.37 -1.13 4.36
C THR A 34 -8.58 0.28 4.88
N GLU A 35 -9.60 0.52 5.67
CA GLU A 35 -10.01 1.84 6.13
C GLU A 35 -9.43 2.22 7.51
N GLY A 36 -9.19 3.51 7.68
CA GLY A 36 -8.77 4.11 8.93
C GLY A 36 -7.29 3.87 9.31
N PRO A 37 -6.84 4.46 10.42
CA PRO A 37 -5.49 4.27 10.93
C PRO A 37 -5.32 2.87 11.53
N LEU A 38 -4.33 2.12 11.03
CA LEU A 38 -3.99 0.78 11.50
C LEU A 38 -2.57 0.75 12.08
N LEU A 39 -2.43 0.34 13.33
CA LEU A 39 -1.14 0.12 13.98
C LEU A 39 -0.87 -1.39 14.14
N LEU A 40 0.22 -1.87 13.52
CA LEU A 40 0.68 -3.25 13.63
C LEU A 40 1.88 -3.33 14.59
N LEU A 41 1.65 -3.87 15.78
CA LEU A 41 2.71 -4.13 16.75
C LEU A 41 3.30 -5.53 16.51
N ALA A 42 4.58 -5.57 16.13
CA ALA A 42 5.20 -6.81 15.72
C ALA A 42 6.71 -6.82 16.03
N GLY A 43 7.21 -7.89 16.62
CA GLY A 43 8.62 -8.10 16.94
C GLY A 43 9.52 -8.26 15.69
N ALA A 44 10.81 -8.42 15.91
CA ALA A 44 11.76 -8.78 14.85
C ALA A 44 11.40 -10.17 14.28
N GLY A 45 11.48 -10.32 12.95
CA GLY A 45 11.17 -11.60 12.29
C GLY A 45 9.67 -11.94 12.14
N SER A 46 8.76 -11.13 12.66
CA SER A 46 7.31 -11.40 12.63
C SER A 46 6.64 -11.24 11.26
N GLY A 47 7.39 -10.86 10.23
CA GLY A 47 6.87 -10.67 8.87
C GLY A 47 6.23 -9.31 8.61
N LYS A 48 6.58 -8.24 9.35
CA LYS A 48 6.06 -6.86 9.11
C LYS A 48 6.12 -6.43 7.65
N THR A 49 7.28 -6.64 7.00
CA THR A 49 7.45 -6.31 5.59
C THR A 49 6.52 -7.14 4.70
N THR A 50 6.29 -8.40 5.04
CA THR A 50 5.34 -9.26 4.31
C THR A 50 3.92 -8.71 4.41
N VAL A 51 3.47 -8.30 5.61
CA VAL A 51 2.16 -7.67 5.80
C VAL A 51 2.06 -6.38 4.98
N LEU A 52 3.08 -5.52 5.04
CA LEU A 52 3.09 -4.26 4.29
C LEU A 52 2.96 -4.48 2.78
N ILE A 53 3.73 -5.41 2.21
CA ILE A 53 3.68 -5.72 0.77
C ILE A 53 2.31 -6.27 0.37
N ASN A 54 1.78 -7.23 1.14
CA ASN A 54 0.47 -7.82 0.86
C ASN A 54 -0.66 -6.79 1.04
N ARG A 55 -0.54 -5.86 2.02
CA ARG A 55 -1.49 -4.77 2.18
C ARG A 55 -1.49 -3.82 0.98
N VAL A 56 -0.32 -3.42 0.47
CA VAL A 56 -0.22 -2.63 -0.76
C VAL A 56 -0.84 -3.39 -1.93
N ALA A 57 -0.55 -4.68 -2.08
CA ALA A 57 -1.14 -5.51 -3.12
C ALA A 57 -2.68 -5.62 -3.00
N ASN A 58 -3.21 -5.73 -1.78
CA ASN A 58 -4.65 -5.72 -1.52
C ASN A 58 -5.29 -4.40 -1.98
N LEU A 59 -4.71 -3.27 -1.58
CA LEU A 59 -5.22 -1.93 -1.95
C LEU A 59 -5.18 -1.69 -3.46
N LEU A 60 -4.14 -2.13 -4.16
CA LEU A 60 -4.01 -1.95 -5.60
C LEU A 60 -4.91 -2.88 -6.42
N ARG A 61 -5.21 -4.09 -5.91
CA ARG A 61 -6.03 -5.09 -6.61
C ARG A 61 -7.51 -4.94 -6.30
N TYR A 62 -7.84 -4.75 -5.03
CA TYR A 62 -9.20 -4.86 -4.53
C TYR A 62 -9.72 -3.58 -3.88
N GLY A 63 -8.84 -2.59 -3.62
CA GLY A 63 -9.24 -1.37 -2.92
C GLY A 63 -9.84 -1.69 -1.56
N ARG A 64 -11.10 -1.26 -1.35
CA ARG A 64 -11.88 -1.50 -0.14
C ARG A 64 -12.69 -2.83 -0.16
N GLY A 65 -12.54 -3.62 -1.22
CA GLY A 65 -13.38 -4.82 -1.45
C GLY A 65 -13.35 -5.87 -0.33
N SER A 66 -12.27 -5.90 0.49
CA SER A 66 -12.11 -6.86 1.59
C SER A 66 -12.97 -6.55 2.82
N ASP A 67 -13.31 -5.30 3.10
CA ASP A 67 -13.97 -4.88 4.33
C ASP A 67 -15.17 -3.92 4.16
N CYS A 68 -15.45 -3.40 2.96
CA CYS A 68 -16.64 -2.60 2.68
C CYS A 68 -17.87 -3.45 2.27
N GLU A 69 -19.02 -2.79 2.19
CA GLU A 69 -20.29 -3.38 1.71
C GLU A 69 -20.73 -2.82 0.36
N ASP A 70 -19.95 -1.92 -0.23
CA ASP A 70 -20.26 -1.33 -1.52
C ASP A 70 -20.17 -2.38 -2.64
N ILE A 71 -21.10 -2.31 -3.59
CA ILE A 71 -21.18 -3.23 -4.72
C ILE A 71 -21.13 -2.40 -6.01
N PRO A 72 -19.95 -2.23 -6.61
CA PRO A 72 -19.78 -1.39 -7.80
C PRO A 72 -20.14 -2.08 -9.12
N VAL A 73 -20.41 -3.39 -9.09
CA VAL A 73 -20.73 -4.21 -10.28
C VAL A 73 -22.15 -4.74 -10.18
N PRO A 74 -22.83 -4.98 -11.31
CA PRO A 74 -24.11 -5.71 -11.29
C PRO A 74 -23.92 -7.10 -10.67
N VAL A 75 -24.83 -7.48 -9.76
CA VAL A 75 -24.80 -8.78 -9.08
C VAL A 75 -25.99 -9.61 -9.51
N ASP A 76 -25.70 -10.80 -10.01
CA ASP A 76 -26.65 -11.85 -10.33
C ASP A 76 -26.25 -13.19 -9.65
N GLU A 77 -27.04 -14.23 -9.85
CA GLU A 77 -26.77 -15.54 -9.27
C GLU A 77 -25.46 -16.13 -9.81
N ASP A 78 -25.11 -15.88 -11.06
CA ASP A 78 -23.92 -16.42 -11.70
C ASP A 78 -22.64 -15.82 -11.11
N THR A 79 -22.61 -14.51 -10.89
CA THR A 79 -21.46 -13.83 -10.26
C THR A 79 -21.26 -14.24 -8.81
N ALA A 80 -22.34 -14.41 -8.05
CA ALA A 80 -22.25 -14.87 -6.67
C ALA A 80 -21.74 -16.33 -6.60
N THR A 81 -22.29 -17.21 -7.45
CA THR A 81 -21.88 -18.61 -7.54
C THR A 81 -20.42 -18.73 -7.99
N PHE A 82 -20.00 -17.96 -9.01
CA PHE A 82 -18.61 -17.93 -9.45
C PHE A 82 -17.63 -17.64 -8.29
N LEU A 83 -17.92 -16.63 -7.47
CA LEU A 83 -17.04 -16.31 -6.34
C LEU A 83 -17.02 -17.38 -5.26
N GLU A 84 -18.15 -18.06 -5.02
CA GLU A 84 -18.22 -19.19 -4.07
C GLU A 84 -17.40 -20.38 -4.57
N GLU A 85 -17.51 -20.73 -5.85
CA GLU A 85 -16.75 -21.80 -6.50
C GLU A 85 -15.26 -21.49 -6.54
N TYR A 86 -14.87 -20.23 -6.84
CA TYR A 86 -13.48 -19.78 -6.86
C TYR A 86 -12.74 -20.08 -5.54
N VAL A 87 -13.40 -19.92 -4.40
CA VAL A 87 -12.77 -20.17 -3.08
C VAL A 87 -12.33 -21.63 -2.93
N THR A 88 -13.11 -22.57 -3.48
CA THR A 88 -12.88 -24.01 -3.36
C THR A 88 -12.13 -24.61 -4.55
N ALA A 89 -11.97 -23.84 -5.63
CA ALA A 89 -11.32 -24.30 -6.85
C ALA A 89 -9.83 -24.64 -6.66
N PRO A 90 -9.28 -25.58 -7.43
CA PRO A 90 -7.85 -25.89 -7.46
C PRO A 90 -7.01 -24.67 -7.81
N ALA A 91 -5.74 -24.62 -7.33
CA ALA A 91 -4.86 -23.47 -7.52
C ALA A 91 -4.65 -23.08 -9.01
N ALA A 92 -4.56 -24.04 -9.90
CA ALA A 92 -4.40 -23.80 -11.34
C ALA A 92 -5.62 -23.09 -11.94
N GLU A 93 -6.82 -23.54 -11.58
CA GLU A 93 -8.07 -22.94 -12.02
C GLU A 93 -8.26 -21.54 -11.46
N ARG A 94 -7.96 -21.33 -10.18
CA ARG A 94 -7.96 -19.99 -9.57
C ARG A 94 -7.01 -19.01 -10.25
N GLU A 95 -5.87 -19.47 -10.73
CA GLU A 95 -4.92 -18.61 -11.45
C GLU A 95 -5.50 -18.16 -12.81
N GLU A 96 -6.17 -19.04 -13.54
CA GLU A 96 -6.85 -18.72 -14.79
C GLU A 96 -8.04 -17.77 -14.58
N GLN A 97 -8.82 -17.99 -13.54
CA GLN A 97 -10.01 -17.21 -13.21
C GLN A 97 -9.69 -15.90 -12.46
N ARG A 98 -8.45 -15.70 -12.03
CA ARG A 98 -8.00 -14.55 -11.22
C ARG A 98 -8.37 -13.18 -11.82
N PRO A 99 -8.22 -12.90 -13.12
CA PRO A 99 -8.58 -11.59 -13.67
C PRO A 99 -10.06 -11.24 -13.49
N LEU A 100 -10.96 -12.23 -13.69
CA LEU A 100 -12.39 -12.03 -13.48
C LEU A 100 -12.71 -11.84 -12.01
N MET A 101 -12.13 -12.66 -11.13
CA MET A 101 -12.30 -12.53 -9.68
C MET A 101 -11.85 -11.16 -9.20
N GLN A 102 -10.69 -10.66 -9.65
CA GLN A 102 -10.20 -9.33 -9.29
C GLN A 102 -11.17 -8.24 -9.73
N TYR A 103 -11.68 -8.31 -10.95
CA TYR A 103 -12.67 -7.35 -11.47
C TYR A 103 -13.94 -7.32 -10.61
N LEU A 104 -14.50 -8.48 -10.29
CA LEU A 104 -15.72 -8.59 -9.48
C LEU A 104 -15.54 -8.14 -8.02
N CYS A 105 -14.34 -8.35 -7.48
CA CYS A 105 -14.04 -8.07 -6.07
C CYS A 105 -13.51 -6.65 -5.82
N ALA A 106 -13.09 -5.92 -6.85
CA ALA A 106 -12.50 -4.60 -6.71
C ALA A 106 -13.56 -3.54 -6.36
N VAL A 107 -13.28 -2.76 -5.31
CA VAL A 107 -14.05 -1.58 -4.91
C VAL A 107 -13.10 -0.44 -4.72
N GLU A 108 -13.11 0.52 -5.64
CA GLU A 108 -12.22 1.68 -5.64
C GLU A 108 -10.74 1.30 -5.42
N PRO A 109 -10.16 0.46 -6.30
CA PRO A 109 -8.75 0.08 -6.17
C PRO A 109 -7.86 1.32 -6.29
N ALA A 110 -6.88 1.43 -5.39
CA ALA A 110 -5.94 2.54 -5.40
C ALA A 110 -5.03 2.47 -6.63
N SER A 111 -4.72 3.60 -7.23
CA SER A 111 -3.69 3.68 -8.25
C SER A 111 -2.30 3.58 -7.60
N PRO A 112 -1.29 2.97 -8.26
CA PRO A 112 0.05 2.83 -7.67
C PRO A 112 0.66 4.14 -7.18
N TRP A 113 0.47 5.25 -7.89
CA TRP A 113 0.98 6.59 -7.51
C TRP A 113 0.26 7.23 -6.32
N GLU A 114 -0.89 6.69 -5.88
CA GLU A 114 -1.62 7.13 -4.69
C GLU A 114 -1.07 6.46 -3.41
N VAL A 115 -0.22 5.44 -3.55
CA VAL A 115 0.36 4.72 -2.41
C VAL A 115 1.73 5.27 -2.06
N LEU A 116 1.86 5.82 -0.84
CA LEU A 116 3.12 6.26 -0.26
C LEU A 116 3.58 5.26 0.81
N ALA A 117 4.67 4.52 0.53
CA ALA A 117 5.27 3.56 1.44
C ALA A 117 6.62 4.09 1.95
N ILE A 118 6.69 4.42 3.24
CA ILE A 118 7.88 5.04 3.85
C ILE A 118 8.67 4.02 4.67
N THR A 119 9.99 4.04 4.49
CA THR A 119 10.95 3.22 5.25
C THR A 119 12.06 4.10 5.85
N PHE A 120 12.87 3.52 6.74
CA PHE A 120 13.99 4.27 7.34
C PHE A 120 15.26 4.30 6.48
N THR A 121 15.48 3.30 5.62
CA THR A 121 16.70 3.16 4.83
C THR A 121 16.41 2.98 3.34
N ASN A 122 17.32 3.45 2.48
CA ASN A 122 17.22 3.23 1.03
C ASN A 122 17.26 1.74 0.68
N LYS A 123 18.01 0.93 1.43
CA LYS A 123 18.05 -0.53 1.25
C LYS A 123 16.65 -1.13 1.45
N ALA A 124 15.95 -0.75 2.54
CA ALA A 124 14.60 -1.24 2.81
C ALA A 124 13.58 -0.73 1.76
N ALA A 125 13.73 0.50 1.27
CA ALA A 125 12.88 1.03 0.20
C ALA A 125 13.05 0.25 -1.11
N ASN A 126 14.29 -0.08 -1.48
CA ASN A 126 14.59 -0.86 -2.67
C ASN A 126 14.09 -2.30 -2.53
N GLU A 127 14.31 -2.95 -1.38
CA GLU A 127 13.78 -4.29 -1.09
C GLU A 127 12.25 -4.33 -1.18
N LEU A 128 11.57 -3.28 -0.69
CA LEU A 128 10.12 -3.15 -0.81
C LEU A 128 9.68 -3.09 -2.27
N LYS A 129 10.35 -2.27 -3.11
CA LYS A 129 10.06 -2.17 -4.54
C LYS A 129 10.28 -3.50 -5.28
N GLU A 130 11.39 -4.18 -5.03
CA GLU A 130 11.67 -5.49 -5.63
C GLU A 130 10.60 -6.53 -5.27
N ARG A 131 10.17 -6.56 -4.01
CA ARG A 131 9.13 -7.49 -3.56
C ARG A 131 7.76 -7.15 -4.15
N LEU A 132 7.43 -5.86 -4.27
CA LEU A 132 6.22 -5.42 -4.96
C LEU A 132 6.28 -5.78 -6.44
N GLY A 133 7.42 -5.61 -7.12
CA GLY A 133 7.63 -6.02 -8.51
C GLY A 133 7.37 -7.50 -8.75
N ARG A 134 7.84 -8.36 -7.84
CA ARG A 134 7.57 -9.81 -7.93
C ARG A 134 6.09 -10.17 -7.74
N MET A 135 5.34 -9.37 -7.00
CA MET A 135 3.93 -9.66 -6.67
C MET A 135 2.93 -9.01 -7.63
N LEU A 136 3.23 -7.82 -8.12
CA LEU A 136 2.32 -6.98 -8.92
C LEU A 136 2.78 -6.79 -10.36
N GLY A 137 4.02 -7.15 -10.67
CA GLY A 137 4.71 -6.79 -11.90
C GLY A 137 5.52 -5.50 -11.76
N GLU A 138 6.62 -5.42 -12.51
CA GLU A 138 7.58 -4.32 -12.43
C GLU A 138 6.97 -2.96 -12.81
N GLU A 139 6.01 -2.93 -13.72
CA GLU A 139 5.35 -1.73 -14.18
C GLU A 139 4.56 -1.06 -13.05
N GLN A 140 3.67 -1.80 -12.40
CA GLN A 140 2.87 -1.27 -11.28
C GLN A 140 3.74 -0.92 -10.07
N ALA A 141 4.74 -1.76 -9.75
CA ALA A 141 5.62 -1.52 -8.61
C ALA A 141 6.49 -0.27 -8.77
N ARG A 142 6.84 0.12 -10.00
CA ARG A 142 7.62 1.33 -10.30
C ARG A 142 6.88 2.59 -9.88
N ASP A 143 5.58 2.63 -10.08
CA ASP A 143 4.74 3.79 -9.82
C ASP A 143 4.34 3.94 -8.34
N VAL A 144 4.51 2.88 -7.53
CA VAL A 144 4.35 2.97 -6.07
C VAL A 144 5.45 3.86 -5.50
N TRP A 145 5.06 4.88 -4.75
CA TRP A 145 6.02 5.80 -4.14
C TRP A 145 6.64 5.18 -2.87
N ALA A 146 7.55 4.23 -3.04
CA ALA A 146 8.34 3.65 -1.95
C ALA A 146 9.67 4.39 -1.80
N SER A 147 9.90 5.02 -0.64
CA SER A 147 11.09 5.83 -0.37
C SER A 147 11.41 5.93 1.11
N THR A 148 12.55 6.56 1.44
CA THR A 148 12.80 6.96 2.84
C THR A 148 11.97 8.19 3.20
N PHE A 149 11.74 8.39 4.50
CA PHE A 149 11.04 9.57 5.00
C PHE A 149 11.68 10.88 4.47
N HIS A 150 13.02 11.00 4.55
CA HIS A 150 13.73 12.18 4.05
C HIS A 150 13.52 12.40 2.55
N SER A 151 13.62 11.37 1.74
CA SER A 151 13.40 11.46 0.29
C SER A 151 11.96 11.85 -0.06
N ALA A 152 10.98 11.31 0.66
CA ALA A 152 9.58 11.68 0.50
C ALA A 152 9.35 13.16 0.83
N CYS A 153 9.87 13.64 1.98
CA CYS A 153 9.77 15.04 2.39
C CYS A 153 10.41 15.98 1.36
N VAL A 154 11.62 15.65 0.87
CA VAL A 154 12.30 16.45 -0.15
C VAL A 154 11.46 16.57 -1.43
N ARG A 155 10.87 15.47 -1.89
CA ARG A 155 10.02 15.47 -3.09
C ARG A 155 8.78 16.32 -2.90
N ILE A 156 8.12 16.25 -1.74
CA ILE A 156 6.96 17.08 -1.39
C ILE A 156 7.37 18.56 -1.34
N LEU A 157 8.44 18.88 -0.63
CA LEU A 157 8.91 20.25 -0.51
C LEU A 157 9.32 20.87 -1.86
N ARG A 158 10.02 20.13 -2.71
CA ARG A 158 10.37 20.63 -4.04
C ARG A 158 9.16 20.95 -4.91
N ARG A 159 8.02 20.29 -4.68
CA ARG A 159 6.78 20.56 -5.39
C ARG A 159 6.01 21.75 -4.81
N ASP A 160 5.89 21.83 -3.49
CA ASP A 160 4.90 22.68 -2.82
C ASP A 160 5.48 23.72 -1.85
N ILE A 161 6.83 23.85 -1.71
CA ILE A 161 7.46 24.70 -0.70
C ILE A 161 7.18 26.21 -0.92
N ASP A 162 6.91 26.63 -2.14
CA ASP A 162 6.50 27.99 -2.48
C ASP A 162 5.19 28.41 -1.79
N ARG A 163 4.31 27.46 -1.48
CA ARG A 163 3.07 27.72 -0.74
C ARG A 163 3.30 28.20 0.70
N ILE A 164 4.49 27.96 1.25
CA ILE A 164 4.89 28.41 2.58
C ILE A 164 5.97 29.50 2.52
N GLY A 165 6.17 30.11 1.34
CA GLY A 165 7.03 31.29 1.16
C GLY A 165 8.52 31.02 0.99
N PHE A 166 8.92 29.79 0.64
CA PHE A 166 10.32 29.45 0.36
C PHE A 166 10.54 29.17 -1.12
N ASP A 167 11.78 29.34 -1.59
CA ASP A 167 12.19 29.04 -2.95
C ASP A 167 12.32 27.52 -3.15
N ARG A 168 11.89 27.02 -4.31
CA ARG A 168 12.01 25.60 -4.70
C ARG A 168 13.46 25.15 -4.90
N SER A 169 14.39 26.08 -5.09
CA SER A 169 15.83 25.83 -5.23
C SER A 169 16.57 25.67 -3.90
N PHE A 170 15.86 25.37 -2.80
CA PHE A 170 16.46 25.21 -1.48
C PHE A 170 17.56 24.13 -1.43
N THR A 171 18.57 24.36 -0.61
CA THR A 171 19.66 23.41 -0.36
C THR A 171 19.31 22.52 0.84
N ILE A 172 19.60 21.24 0.72
CA ILE A 172 19.46 20.28 1.81
C ILE A 172 20.78 20.24 2.56
N TYR A 173 20.74 20.59 3.84
CA TYR A 173 21.89 20.46 4.73
C TYR A 173 21.87 19.12 5.45
N ASP A 174 23.02 18.45 5.47
CA ASP A 174 23.24 17.33 6.38
C ASP A 174 23.52 17.82 7.82
N SER A 175 23.74 16.89 8.75
CA SER A 175 24.01 17.24 10.15
C SER A 175 25.31 18.02 10.32
N ASP A 176 26.32 17.81 9.48
CA ASP A 176 27.60 18.51 9.57
C ASP A 176 27.54 19.89 8.91
N ASP A 177 26.82 20.02 7.80
CA ASP A 177 26.50 21.32 7.20
C ASP A 177 25.71 22.17 8.17
N SER A 178 24.71 21.61 8.85
CA SER A 178 23.93 22.32 9.88
C SER A 178 24.80 22.83 11.04
N LYS A 179 25.80 22.03 11.48
CA LYS A 179 26.77 22.46 12.52
C LYS A 179 27.65 23.58 12.02
N ARG A 180 28.19 23.48 10.79
CA ARG A 180 29.05 24.53 10.19
C ARG A 180 28.32 25.86 10.07
N VAL A 181 27.06 25.86 9.62
CA VAL A 181 26.23 27.07 9.54
C VAL A 181 26.00 27.69 10.93
N LYS A 182 25.72 26.87 11.96
CA LYS A 182 25.55 27.34 13.34
C LYS A 182 26.81 27.95 13.90
N ILE A 183 27.97 27.30 13.70
CA ILE A 183 29.27 27.82 14.15
C ILE A 183 29.61 29.11 13.41
N GLY A 184 29.41 29.20 12.10
CA GLY A 184 29.64 30.42 11.32
C GLY A 184 28.77 31.59 11.78
N ARG A 185 27.50 31.36 12.15
CA ARG A 185 26.64 32.42 12.72
C ARG A 185 27.05 32.86 14.14
N ALA A 186 27.55 31.94 14.97
CA ALA A 186 28.03 32.25 16.30
C ALA A 186 29.28 33.16 16.22
N SER A 187 30.25 32.81 15.36
CA SER A 187 31.47 33.63 15.17
C SER A 187 31.20 34.99 14.53
N CYS A 188 30.12 35.18 13.77
CA CYS A 188 29.71 36.50 13.27
C CYS A 188 29.08 37.40 14.36
N ARG A 189 28.45 36.84 15.41
CA ARG A 189 27.87 37.60 16.52
C ARG A 189 28.89 38.12 17.52
N GLU A 190 30.03 37.46 17.63
CA GLU A 190 31.11 37.87 18.54
C GLU A 190 32.03 38.99 17.99
N ARG A 191 31.83 39.38 16.72
CA ARG A 191 32.63 40.45 16.06
C ARG A 191 31.92 41.80 15.95
N VAL A 192 30.85 42.02 16.70
CA VAL A 192 30.15 43.32 16.71
C VAL A 192 30.35 44.03 18.04
#